data_093d6d6fed6d4fb760315f1e33300b26
#
_entry.id   093d6d6fed6d4fb760315f1e33300b26
#
_cell.length_a   1.000
_cell.length_b   1.000
_cell.length_c   1.000
_cell.angle_alpha   90.00
_cell.angle_beta   90.00
_cell.angle_gamma   90.00
#
_symmetry.space_group_name_H-M   'P 1'
#
loop_
_entity.id
_entity.type
_entity.pdbx_description
1 polymer ?
#
loop_
_entity_poly.entity_id
_entity_poly.type
_entity_poly.pdbx_seq_one_letter_code
_entity_poly.pdbx_strand_id
1 'polypeptide(L)'
;MGRILKYLKPYTGALILSIMLISLSSFCDLLLPTFMSSILDHGIRSKDMSYILMTCLKMLGVSALSLVGILWGSKLSSTVVAGFCTDLRSDIFRKVNTLSFEEFGTLGTAALVTRATHDVMTVSWVASMLCGTVATIPMLFLGGVILAMLKDVVLSLILLVFIPVILVIVFAIGRKVLPLWKRSDLYIDKQNAIMRERLRGIRVIRAFRSEDREHERIAEATEVMAENIIKGNVSMGILMPVSLFLFNVATVLIVYFGAFRMEGGSLSAGDIFAVVQYVSMVMAGVLMGSFAIVMYPHAQVAAGRIGEIFDAKGMGDKSVGRDHELKGQITFRNVSFSYGGSEAAVGNISLHIEKGQKVAIIGGTGSGKSTLISLLLGFRTPGKGELLFDGIPSTEINKASLRRGISSVLQGAAIYSGTIGENIRMGKESATESELMEAVRIAQLAPFVEECGGLDYEIKQAGKNLSGGQKQRLSIARAIVKEAPVYIFDDSFSALDFLTEKNLRTALNEKIRGKTQIVVTQRITSAMSSDCIFVMDKGLLVDQGTHEELLSRCKIYQEIYTSQTGGGTK
;
A
#
# COMPACT_ATOMS: atom_id res chain seq x y z
N MET A 1 8.13 -1.65 -14.34
CA MET A 1 8.09 -3.13 -14.49
C MET A 1 9.47 -3.76 -14.26
N GLY A 2 10.56 -3.35 -14.96
CA GLY A 2 11.90 -3.97 -14.85
C GLY A 2 12.47 -4.04 -13.42
N ARG A 3 12.22 -3.04 -12.57
CA ARG A 3 12.67 -3.01 -11.17
C ARG A 3 11.97 -4.09 -10.33
N ILE A 4 10.68 -4.33 -10.60
CA ILE A 4 9.89 -5.33 -9.86
C ILE A 4 10.26 -6.75 -10.30
N LEU A 5 10.57 -6.96 -11.58
CA LEU A 5 11.05 -8.25 -12.08
C LEU A 5 12.37 -8.72 -11.44
N LYS A 6 13.17 -7.81 -10.83
CA LYS A 6 14.37 -8.20 -10.09
C LYS A 6 14.06 -9.10 -8.89
N TYR A 7 12.88 -9.00 -8.30
CA TYR A 7 12.45 -9.88 -7.20
C TYR A 7 12.19 -11.33 -7.64
N LEU A 8 12.11 -11.60 -8.96
CA LEU A 8 12.06 -12.96 -9.47
C LEU A 8 13.44 -13.63 -9.56
N LYS A 9 14.53 -12.86 -9.50
CA LYS A 9 15.90 -13.40 -9.60
C LYS A 9 16.21 -14.54 -8.62
N PRO A 10 15.87 -14.45 -7.31
CA PRO A 10 16.14 -15.54 -6.37
C PRO A 10 15.44 -16.84 -6.72
N TYR A 11 14.34 -16.77 -7.47
CA TYR A 11 13.46 -17.88 -7.82
C TYR A 11 13.66 -18.40 -9.24
N THR A 12 14.69 -17.94 -9.98
CA THR A 12 14.89 -18.25 -11.41
C THR A 12 14.99 -19.75 -11.67
N GLY A 13 15.67 -20.53 -10.79
CA GLY A 13 15.78 -21.98 -10.94
C GLY A 13 14.42 -22.69 -10.87
N ALA A 14 13.62 -22.36 -9.87
CA ALA A 14 12.28 -22.91 -9.71
C ALA A 14 11.32 -22.44 -10.83
N LEU A 15 11.47 -21.20 -11.31
CA LEU A 15 10.71 -20.65 -12.41
C LEU A 15 11.01 -21.41 -13.72
N ILE A 16 12.28 -21.62 -14.06
CA ILE A 16 12.70 -22.37 -15.24
C ILE A 16 12.18 -23.80 -15.17
N LEU A 17 12.32 -24.46 -14.02
CA LEU A 17 11.82 -25.83 -13.83
C LEU A 17 10.28 -25.89 -13.98
N SER A 18 9.56 -24.90 -13.43
CA SER A 18 8.12 -24.80 -13.61
C SER A 18 7.72 -24.66 -15.09
N ILE A 19 8.40 -23.76 -15.81
CA ILE A 19 8.18 -23.56 -17.25
C ILE A 19 8.45 -24.85 -18.02
N MET A 20 9.55 -25.55 -17.73
CA MET A 20 9.88 -26.83 -18.37
C MET A 20 8.81 -27.91 -18.12
N LEU A 21 8.33 -28.03 -16.88
CA LEU A 21 7.30 -29.02 -16.53
C LEU A 21 5.94 -28.73 -17.21
N ILE A 22 5.54 -27.46 -17.26
CA ILE A 22 4.31 -27.03 -17.94
C ILE A 22 4.46 -27.19 -19.46
N SER A 23 5.63 -26.89 -20.02
CA SER A 23 5.91 -27.13 -21.45
C SER A 23 5.89 -28.60 -21.78
N LEU A 24 6.46 -29.47 -20.91
CA LEU A 24 6.39 -30.92 -21.08
C LEU A 24 4.95 -31.42 -21.04
N SER A 25 4.13 -30.93 -20.11
CA SER A 25 2.71 -31.24 -20.06
C SER A 25 2.01 -30.86 -21.38
N SER A 26 2.20 -29.62 -21.84
CA SER A 26 1.61 -29.15 -23.11
C SER A 26 2.09 -29.96 -24.35
N PHE A 27 3.35 -30.41 -24.32
CA PHE A 27 3.90 -31.28 -25.36
C PHE A 27 3.22 -32.67 -25.33
N CYS A 28 3.05 -33.24 -24.14
CA CYS A 28 2.30 -34.50 -23.99
C CYS A 28 0.88 -34.38 -24.54
N ASP A 29 0.20 -33.28 -24.25
CA ASP A 29 -1.17 -33.04 -24.77
C ASP A 29 -1.20 -32.98 -26.32
N LEU A 30 -0.16 -32.38 -26.93
CA LEU A 30 -0.02 -32.34 -28.41
C LEU A 30 0.22 -33.70 -29.04
N LEU A 31 0.68 -34.72 -28.33
CA LEU A 31 0.88 -36.08 -28.85
C LEU A 31 -0.44 -36.87 -28.93
N LEU A 32 -1.45 -36.52 -28.11
CA LEU A 32 -2.70 -37.27 -28.04
C LEU A 32 -3.46 -37.36 -29.38
N PRO A 33 -3.62 -36.28 -30.18
CA PRO A 33 -4.23 -36.36 -31.49
C PRO A 33 -3.48 -37.26 -32.45
N THR A 34 -2.14 -37.31 -32.38
CA THR A 34 -1.34 -38.23 -33.22
C THR A 34 -1.63 -39.70 -32.89
N PHE A 35 -1.69 -40.05 -31.58
CA PHE A 35 -2.06 -41.42 -31.20
C PHE A 35 -3.47 -41.76 -31.58
N MET A 36 -4.42 -40.86 -31.47
CA MET A 36 -5.80 -41.08 -31.89
C MET A 36 -5.92 -41.28 -33.40
N SER A 37 -5.16 -40.51 -34.21
CA SER A 37 -5.03 -40.72 -35.64
C SER A 37 -4.54 -42.16 -35.92
N SER A 38 -3.50 -42.63 -35.22
CA SER A 38 -2.98 -43.98 -35.38
C SER A 38 -3.99 -45.07 -35.01
N ILE A 39 -4.83 -44.87 -33.99
CA ILE A 39 -5.93 -45.81 -33.65
C ILE A 39 -6.95 -45.89 -34.77
N LEU A 40 -7.35 -44.75 -35.37
CA LEU A 40 -8.33 -44.72 -36.46
C LEU A 40 -7.79 -45.45 -37.70
N ASP A 41 -6.54 -45.20 -38.09
CA ASP A 41 -5.97 -45.65 -39.34
C ASP A 41 -5.47 -47.11 -39.29
N HIS A 42 -4.82 -47.51 -38.21
CA HIS A 42 -4.24 -48.86 -38.09
C HIS A 42 -5.07 -49.76 -37.17
N GLY A 43 -5.66 -49.23 -36.09
CA GLY A 43 -6.42 -50.03 -35.16
C GLY A 43 -7.82 -50.39 -35.69
N ILE A 44 -8.63 -49.39 -35.97
CA ILE A 44 -10.04 -49.60 -36.35
C ILE A 44 -10.14 -50.14 -37.77
N ARG A 45 -9.38 -49.57 -38.72
CA ARG A 45 -9.39 -49.98 -40.12
C ARG A 45 -8.94 -51.42 -40.29
N SER A 46 -7.92 -51.87 -39.55
CA SER A 46 -7.39 -53.26 -39.60
C SER A 46 -8.09 -54.21 -38.62
N LYS A 47 -9.04 -53.70 -37.80
CA LYS A 47 -9.73 -54.46 -36.74
C LYS A 47 -8.79 -55.11 -35.73
N ASP A 48 -7.59 -54.52 -35.53
CA ASP A 48 -6.57 -55.00 -34.58
C ASP A 48 -6.81 -54.46 -33.17
N MET A 49 -7.49 -55.26 -32.35
CA MET A 49 -7.83 -54.91 -30.97
C MET A 49 -6.58 -54.80 -30.08
N SER A 50 -5.54 -55.57 -30.38
CA SER A 50 -4.27 -55.53 -29.63
C SER A 50 -3.54 -54.20 -29.82
N TYR A 51 -3.53 -53.70 -31.08
CA TYR A 51 -2.93 -52.42 -31.42
C TYR A 51 -3.70 -51.25 -30.75
N ILE A 52 -5.05 -51.32 -30.78
CA ILE A 52 -5.91 -50.32 -30.10
C ILE A 52 -5.58 -50.28 -28.62
N LEU A 53 -5.58 -51.43 -27.92
CA LEU A 53 -5.33 -51.51 -26.50
C LEU A 53 -3.94 -50.96 -26.12
N MET A 54 -2.92 -51.34 -26.88
CA MET A 54 -1.55 -50.87 -26.65
C MET A 54 -1.43 -49.35 -26.86
N THR A 55 -2.08 -48.81 -27.88
CA THR A 55 -2.04 -47.36 -28.15
C THR A 55 -2.84 -46.58 -27.10
N CYS A 56 -3.98 -47.10 -26.66
CA CYS A 56 -4.72 -46.52 -25.52
C CYS A 56 -3.88 -46.50 -24.23
N LEU A 57 -3.11 -47.56 -23.96
CA LEU A 57 -2.21 -47.63 -22.82
C LEU A 57 -1.10 -46.56 -22.91
N LYS A 58 -0.52 -46.34 -24.11
CA LYS A 58 0.42 -45.25 -24.38
C LYS A 58 -0.22 -43.86 -24.13
N MET A 59 -1.42 -43.64 -24.64
CA MET A 59 -2.18 -42.41 -24.42
C MET A 59 -2.40 -42.15 -22.91
N LEU A 60 -2.80 -43.19 -22.18
CA LEU A 60 -2.99 -43.10 -20.73
C LEU A 60 -1.70 -42.78 -20.00
N GLY A 61 -0.56 -43.37 -20.38
CA GLY A 61 0.76 -43.07 -19.85
C GLY A 61 1.19 -41.61 -20.12
N VAL A 62 0.99 -41.13 -21.35
CA VAL A 62 1.30 -39.75 -21.75
C VAL A 62 0.38 -38.77 -21.03
N SER A 63 -0.90 -39.05 -20.86
CA SER A 63 -1.84 -38.22 -20.09
C SER A 63 -1.48 -38.18 -18.60
N ALA A 64 -1.05 -39.32 -18.05
CA ALA A 64 -0.56 -39.35 -16.65
C ALA A 64 0.70 -38.50 -16.48
N LEU A 65 1.63 -38.56 -17.44
CA LEU A 65 2.84 -37.71 -17.42
C LEU A 65 2.48 -36.22 -17.56
N SER A 66 1.52 -35.87 -18.43
CA SER A 66 0.99 -34.51 -18.55
C SER A 66 0.40 -34.03 -17.23
N LEU A 67 -0.43 -34.86 -16.57
CA LEU A 67 -1.01 -34.52 -15.26
C LEU A 67 0.06 -34.25 -14.21
N VAL A 68 1.08 -35.10 -14.09
CA VAL A 68 2.19 -34.90 -13.17
C VAL A 68 2.93 -33.59 -13.51
N GLY A 69 3.23 -33.36 -14.77
CA GLY A 69 3.91 -32.14 -15.24
C GLY A 69 3.16 -30.86 -14.87
N ILE A 70 1.84 -30.80 -15.12
CA ILE A 70 1.04 -29.61 -14.81
C ILE A 70 0.88 -29.40 -13.30
N LEU A 71 0.68 -30.45 -12.50
CA LEU A 71 0.53 -30.35 -11.05
C LEU A 71 1.82 -29.82 -10.38
N TRP A 72 2.96 -30.44 -10.71
CA TRP A 72 4.25 -30.00 -10.14
C TRP A 72 4.69 -28.65 -10.71
N GLY A 73 4.49 -28.39 -11.98
CA GLY A 73 4.77 -27.10 -12.61
C GLY A 73 3.94 -25.98 -11.99
N SER A 74 2.64 -26.17 -11.79
CA SER A 74 1.75 -25.21 -11.15
C SER A 74 2.10 -24.97 -9.67
N LYS A 75 2.46 -26.03 -8.93
CA LYS A 75 2.94 -25.91 -7.54
C LYS A 75 4.20 -25.05 -7.45
N LEU A 76 5.17 -25.30 -8.31
CA LEU A 76 6.42 -24.52 -8.35
C LEU A 76 6.13 -23.06 -8.73
N SER A 77 5.33 -22.82 -9.78
CA SER A 77 4.91 -21.48 -10.20
C SER A 77 4.26 -20.72 -9.06
N SER A 78 3.30 -21.33 -8.36
CA SER A 78 2.62 -20.72 -7.21
C SER A 78 3.59 -20.39 -6.08
N THR A 79 4.56 -21.27 -5.79
CA THR A 79 5.57 -21.03 -4.77
C THR A 79 6.48 -19.86 -5.14
N VAL A 80 6.92 -19.77 -6.40
CA VAL A 80 7.71 -18.65 -6.92
C VAL A 80 6.95 -17.33 -6.79
N VAL A 81 5.68 -17.30 -7.21
CA VAL A 81 4.86 -16.08 -7.15
C VAL A 81 4.57 -15.67 -5.70
N ALA A 82 4.34 -16.63 -4.80
CA ALA A 82 4.14 -16.35 -3.39
C ALA A 82 5.40 -15.76 -2.74
N GLY A 83 6.57 -16.34 -2.99
CA GLY A 83 7.86 -15.82 -2.53
C GLY A 83 8.13 -14.41 -3.06
N PHE A 84 8.00 -14.22 -4.36
CA PHE A 84 8.09 -12.90 -5.01
C PHE A 84 7.17 -11.85 -4.35
N CYS A 85 5.93 -12.22 -4.08
CA CYS A 85 4.93 -11.35 -3.46
C CYS A 85 5.31 -10.97 -2.01
N THR A 86 5.84 -11.94 -1.26
CA THR A 86 6.28 -11.75 0.12
C THR A 86 7.48 -10.80 0.20
N ASP A 87 8.49 -11.02 -0.64
CA ASP A 87 9.68 -10.17 -0.70
C ASP A 87 9.33 -8.73 -1.10
N LEU A 88 8.49 -8.59 -2.13
CA LEU A 88 8.03 -7.27 -2.60
C LEU A 88 7.26 -6.52 -1.51
N ARG A 89 6.34 -7.18 -0.78
CA ARG A 89 5.61 -6.58 0.34
C ARG A 89 6.52 -6.18 1.48
N SER A 90 7.46 -7.05 1.84
CA SER A 90 8.44 -6.79 2.90
C SER A 90 9.26 -5.54 2.60
N ASP A 91 9.75 -5.40 1.37
CA ASP A 91 10.54 -4.25 0.97
C ASP A 91 9.71 -2.97 0.84
N ILE A 92 8.46 -3.05 0.34
CA ILE A 92 7.53 -1.92 0.38
C ILE A 92 7.32 -1.47 1.81
N PHE A 93 7.03 -2.38 2.74
CA PHE A 93 6.80 -2.05 4.14
C PHE A 93 8.04 -1.41 4.78
N ARG A 94 9.22 -1.98 4.52
CA ARG A 94 10.51 -1.42 4.98
C ARG A 94 10.72 -0.02 4.43
N LYS A 95 10.45 0.20 3.14
CA LYS A 95 10.60 1.51 2.49
C LYS A 95 9.61 2.54 3.05
N VAL A 96 8.35 2.16 3.22
CA VAL A 96 7.31 3.06 3.81
C VAL A 96 7.71 3.54 5.20
N ASN A 97 8.28 2.67 6.03
CA ASN A 97 8.77 3.04 7.36
C ASN A 97 9.99 3.99 7.33
N THR A 98 10.66 4.12 6.19
CA THR A 98 11.80 5.03 6.00
C THR A 98 11.46 6.29 5.21
N LEU A 99 10.22 6.46 4.76
CA LEU A 99 9.81 7.65 4.01
C LEU A 99 9.95 8.92 4.86
N SER A 100 10.29 10.03 4.21
CA SER A 100 10.21 11.34 4.85
C SER A 100 8.76 11.71 5.14
N PHE A 101 8.53 12.57 6.14
CA PHE A 101 7.19 13.06 6.46
C PHE A 101 6.53 13.80 5.29
N GLU A 102 7.33 14.42 4.43
CA GLU A 102 6.86 15.11 3.23
C GLU A 102 6.34 14.12 2.19
N GLU A 103 7.15 13.13 1.85
CA GLU A 103 6.76 12.08 0.90
C GLU A 103 5.58 11.23 1.41
N PHE A 104 5.57 10.93 2.72
CA PHE A 104 4.44 10.24 3.34
C PHE A 104 3.14 11.05 3.24
N GLY A 105 3.23 12.38 3.41
CA GLY A 105 2.11 13.30 3.26
C GLY A 105 1.61 13.41 1.82
N THR A 106 2.52 13.50 0.85
CA THR A 106 2.18 13.59 -0.59
C THR A 106 1.58 12.31 -1.13
N LEU A 107 2.13 11.15 -0.77
CA LEU A 107 1.61 9.85 -1.17
C LEU A 107 0.27 9.51 -0.50
N GLY A 108 0.13 9.89 0.76
CA GLY A 108 -1.06 9.63 1.56
C GLY A 108 -1.20 8.18 2.03
N THR A 109 -1.73 7.98 3.25
CA THR A 109 -1.85 6.67 3.89
C THR A 109 -2.70 5.68 3.08
N ALA A 110 -3.82 6.15 2.53
CA ALA A 110 -4.74 5.29 1.76
C ALA A 110 -4.06 4.73 0.50
N ALA A 111 -3.30 5.57 -0.23
CA ALA A 111 -2.58 5.13 -1.42
C ALA A 111 -1.45 4.15 -1.07
N LEU A 112 -0.71 4.38 0.01
CA LEU A 112 0.33 3.46 0.48
C LEU A 112 -0.23 2.08 0.83
N VAL A 113 -1.38 2.03 1.53
CA VAL A 113 -2.07 0.76 1.84
C VAL A 113 -2.52 0.07 0.56
N THR A 114 -3.16 0.78 -0.38
CA THR A 114 -3.61 0.21 -1.66
C THR A 114 -2.44 -0.36 -2.46
N ARG A 115 -1.32 0.36 -2.53
CA ARG A 115 -0.11 -0.07 -3.24
C ARG A 115 0.54 -1.31 -2.61
N ALA A 116 0.57 -1.38 -1.26
CA ALA A 116 1.13 -2.53 -0.54
C ALA A 116 0.22 -3.78 -0.59
N THR A 117 -1.07 -3.62 -0.85
CA THR A 117 -2.05 -4.71 -0.88
C THR A 117 -2.54 -5.01 -2.29
N HIS A 118 -3.42 -4.18 -2.82
CA HIS A 118 -4.11 -4.41 -4.10
C HIS A 118 -3.15 -4.40 -5.30
N ASP A 119 -2.24 -3.41 -5.39
CA ASP A 119 -1.32 -3.32 -6.53
C ASP A 119 -0.32 -4.49 -6.54
N VAL A 120 0.17 -4.91 -5.36
CA VAL A 120 1.00 -6.13 -5.26
C VAL A 120 0.22 -7.37 -5.67
N MET A 121 -1.07 -7.50 -5.27
CA MET A 121 -1.91 -8.63 -5.71
C MET A 121 -2.13 -8.62 -7.22
N THR A 122 -2.35 -7.46 -7.84
CA THR A 122 -2.52 -7.32 -9.29
C THR A 122 -1.27 -7.77 -10.04
N VAL A 123 -0.09 -7.31 -9.60
CA VAL A 123 1.19 -7.74 -10.18
C VAL A 123 1.42 -9.24 -9.99
N SER A 124 1.12 -9.76 -8.80
CA SER A 124 1.24 -11.19 -8.47
C SER A 124 0.34 -12.06 -9.35
N TRP A 125 -0.93 -11.66 -9.53
CA TRP A 125 -1.89 -12.39 -10.37
C TRP A 125 -1.44 -12.45 -11.83
N VAL A 126 -0.99 -11.32 -12.39
CA VAL A 126 -0.47 -11.30 -13.77
C VAL A 126 0.86 -12.06 -13.88
N ALA A 127 1.72 -12.02 -12.87
CA ALA A 127 2.93 -12.82 -12.84
C ALA A 127 2.62 -14.33 -12.85
N SER A 128 1.65 -14.79 -12.04
CA SER A 128 1.19 -16.17 -12.01
C SER A 128 0.62 -16.62 -13.38
N MET A 129 -0.21 -15.77 -13.98
CA MET A 129 -0.76 -16.01 -15.29
C MET A 129 0.36 -16.11 -16.35
N LEU A 130 1.32 -15.19 -16.36
CA LEU A 130 2.43 -15.19 -17.30
C LEU A 130 3.33 -16.42 -17.14
N CYS A 131 3.59 -16.90 -15.93
CA CYS A 131 4.36 -18.13 -15.71
C CYS A 131 3.73 -19.36 -16.39
N GLY A 132 2.39 -19.49 -16.35
CA GLY A 132 1.68 -20.54 -17.05
C GLY A 132 1.64 -20.31 -18.57
N THR A 133 1.25 -19.11 -19.02
CA THR A 133 1.03 -18.81 -20.43
C THR A 133 2.30 -18.77 -21.27
N VAL A 134 3.43 -18.29 -20.71
CA VAL A 134 4.74 -18.29 -21.39
C VAL A 134 5.19 -19.69 -21.75
N ALA A 135 4.83 -20.70 -20.94
CA ALA A 135 5.13 -22.10 -21.24
C ALA A 135 4.15 -22.71 -22.26
N THR A 136 2.85 -22.50 -22.03
CA THR A 136 1.77 -23.20 -22.76
C THR A 136 1.52 -22.61 -24.15
N ILE A 137 1.49 -21.27 -24.31
CA ILE A 137 1.12 -20.63 -25.57
C ILE A 137 2.07 -21.00 -26.73
N PRO A 138 3.42 -20.87 -26.59
CA PRO A 138 4.33 -21.24 -27.66
C PRO A 138 4.21 -22.73 -28.05
N MET A 139 4.02 -23.60 -27.06
CA MET A 139 3.86 -25.03 -27.31
C MET A 139 2.59 -25.35 -28.09
N LEU A 140 1.44 -24.84 -27.64
CA LEU A 140 0.17 -25.09 -28.34
C LEU A 140 0.15 -24.43 -29.72
N PHE A 141 0.69 -23.23 -29.86
CA PHE A 141 0.70 -22.51 -31.12
C PHE A 141 1.69 -23.11 -32.13
N LEU A 142 2.99 -23.09 -31.79
CA LEU A 142 4.04 -23.59 -32.70
C LEU A 142 3.96 -25.10 -32.85
N GLY A 143 3.80 -25.84 -31.75
CA GLY A 143 3.70 -27.28 -31.76
C GLY A 143 2.47 -27.77 -32.54
N GLY A 144 1.30 -27.13 -32.31
CA GLY A 144 0.08 -27.46 -33.03
C GLY A 144 0.17 -27.19 -34.53
N VAL A 145 0.75 -26.04 -34.94
CA VAL A 145 0.98 -25.72 -36.36
C VAL A 145 1.97 -26.72 -37.01
N ILE A 146 3.12 -26.99 -36.32
CA ILE A 146 4.14 -27.92 -36.85
C ILE A 146 3.55 -29.34 -37.01
N LEU A 147 2.85 -29.84 -36.00
CA LEU A 147 2.27 -31.18 -36.05
C LEU A 147 1.15 -31.28 -37.08
N ALA A 148 0.34 -30.23 -37.27
CA ALA A 148 -0.65 -30.16 -38.34
C ALA A 148 0.04 -30.20 -39.72
N MET A 149 1.13 -29.42 -39.92
CA MET A 149 1.89 -29.43 -41.18
C MET A 149 2.54 -30.77 -41.48
N LEU A 150 3.01 -31.49 -40.45
CA LEU A 150 3.55 -32.83 -40.62
C LEU A 150 2.49 -33.86 -41.07
N LYS A 151 1.22 -33.61 -40.76
CA LYS A 151 0.11 -34.45 -41.22
C LYS A 151 -0.29 -34.11 -42.67
N ASP A 152 -0.58 -32.84 -42.93
CA ASP A 152 -0.86 -32.36 -44.29
C ASP A 152 -0.62 -30.84 -44.40
N VAL A 153 0.26 -30.46 -45.33
CA VAL A 153 0.61 -29.06 -45.56
C VAL A 153 -0.55 -28.23 -46.08
N VAL A 154 -1.36 -28.82 -46.98
CA VAL A 154 -2.47 -28.11 -47.63
C VAL A 154 -3.60 -27.80 -46.66
N LEU A 155 -3.97 -28.77 -45.81
CA LEU A 155 -4.96 -28.54 -44.77
C LEU A 155 -4.45 -27.55 -43.70
N SER A 156 -3.16 -27.57 -43.42
CA SER A 156 -2.53 -26.63 -42.46
C SER A 156 -2.48 -25.19 -42.97
N LEU A 157 -2.54 -24.93 -44.30
CA LEU A 157 -2.67 -23.57 -44.84
C LEU A 157 -3.97 -22.89 -44.38
N ILE A 158 -5.02 -23.67 -44.10
CA ILE A 158 -6.28 -23.13 -43.55
C ILE A 158 -5.99 -22.44 -42.21
N LEU A 159 -5.16 -23.04 -41.34
CA LEU A 159 -4.73 -22.45 -40.07
C LEU A 159 -4.00 -21.10 -40.27
N LEU A 160 -3.10 -21.03 -41.28
CA LEU A 160 -2.34 -19.81 -41.57
C LEU A 160 -3.26 -18.65 -42.01
N VAL A 161 -4.44 -18.92 -42.54
CA VAL A 161 -5.44 -17.90 -42.88
C VAL A 161 -6.25 -17.50 -41.65
N PHE A 162 -6.67 -18.43 -40.80
CA PHE A 162 -7.53 -18.14 -39.66
C PHE A 162 -6.80 -17.47 -38.52
N ILE A 163 -5.51 -17.76 -38.29
CA ILE A 163 -4.71 -17.16 -37.22
C ILE A 163 -4.64 -15.63 -37.36
N PRO A 164 -4.23 -15.04 -38.50
CA PRO A 164 -4.23 -13.58 -38.67
C PRO A 164 -5.63 -12.96 -38.51
N VAL A 165 -6.68 -13.62 -38.97
CA VAL A 165 -8.07 -13.15 -38.82
C VAL A 165 -8.42 -12.98 -37.34
N ILE A 166 -8.14 -14.00 -36.53
CA ILE A 166 -8.41 -13.93 -35.07
C ILE A 166 -7.54 -12.86 -34.40
N LEU A 167 -6.27 -12.77 -34.75
CA LEU A 167 -5.39 -11.75 -34.19
C LEU A 167 -5.87 -10.32 -34.49
N VAL A 168 -6.37 -10.07 -35.70
CA VAL A 168 -6.98 -8.79 -36.08
C VAL A 168 -8.23 -8.51 -35.26
N ILE A 169 -9.10 -9.51 -35.07
CA ILE A 169 -10.32 -9.38 -34.25
C ILE A 169 -9.94 -9.06 -32.78
N VAL A 170 -9.01 -9.81 -32.21
CA VAL A 170 -8.52 -9.59 -30.84
C VAL A 170 -7.96 -8.17 -30.67
N PHE A 171 -7.16 -7.73 -31.63
CA PHE A 171 -6.58 -6.38 -31.61
C PHE A 171 -7.64 -5.29 -31.73
N ALA A 172 -8.62 -5.45 -32.62
CA ALA A 172 -9.73 -4.53 -32.79
C ALA A 172 -10.60 -4.41 -31.53
N ILE A 173 -10.93 -5.57 -30.92
CA ILE A 173 -11.67 -5.62 -29.65
C ILE A 173 -10.85 -4.98 -28.54
N GLY A 174 -9.57 -5.30 -28.42
CA GLY A 174 -8.68 -4.74 -27.41
C GLY A 174 -8.60 -3.21 -27.49
N ARG A 175 -8.46 -2.65 -28.71
CA ARG A 175 -8.49 -1.20 -28.92
C ARG A 175 -9.79 -0.54 -28.49
N LYS A 176 -10.91 -1.21 -28.63
CA LYS A 176 -12.23 -0.71 -28.24
C LYS A 176 -12.46 -0.81 -26.72
N VAL A 177 -12.03 -1.89 -26.11
CA VAL A 177 -12.30 -2.21 -24.70
C VAL A 177 -11.39 -1.43 -23.74
N LEU A 178 -10.12 -1.25 -24.07
CA LEU A 178 -9.14 -0.61 -23.22
C LEU A 178 -9.53 0.82 -22.76
N PRO A 179 -10.04 1.72 -23.64
CA PRO A 179 -10.51 3.04 -23.20
C PRO A 179 -11.78 2.97 -22.35
N LEU A 180 -12.66 1.97 -22.57
CA LEU A 180 -13.87 1.79 -21.75
C LEU A 180 -13.50 1.42 -20.31
N TRP A 181 -12.55 0.50 -20.12
CA TRP A 181 -12.08 0.12 -18.80
C TRP A 181 -11.37 1.27 -18.08
N LYS A 182 -10.50 2.02 -18.78
CA LYS A 182 -9.88 3.23 -18.20
C LYS A 182 -10.92 4.26 -17.72
N ARG A 183 -12.01 4.43 -18.47
CA ARG A 183 -13.12 5.29 -18.04
C ARG A 183 -13.84 4.71 -16.84
N SER A 184 -14.10 3.42 -16.81
CA SER A 184 -14.72 2.74 -15.65
C SER A 184 -13.90 2.93 -14.39
N ASP A 185 -12.57 2.80 -14.46
CA ASP A 185 -11.67 3.02 -13.31
C ASP A 185 -11.81 4.44 -12.73
N LEU A 186 -11.89 5.47 -13.60
CA LEU A 186 -12.11 6.86 -13.17
C LEU A 186 -13.45 7.04 -12.44
N TYR A 187 -14.52 6.38 -12.92
CA TYR A 187 -15.82 6.44 -12.26
C TYR A 187 -15.88 5.62 -10.97
N ILE A 188 -15.15 4.52 -10.87
CA ILE A 188 -14.95 3.77 -9.63
C ILE A 188 -14.29 4.66 -8.57
N ASP A 189 -13.25 5.40 -8.95
CA ASP A 189 -12.57 6.34 -8.05
C ASP A 189 -13.50 7.48 -7.60
N LYS A 190 -14.30 8.03 -8.53
CA LYS A 190 -15.32 9.05 -8.22
C LYS A 190 -16.38 8.50 -7.25
N GLN A 191 -16.90 7.31 -7.51
CA GLN A 191 -17.87 6.63 -6.64
C GLN A 191 -17.30 6.38 -5.24
N ASN A 192 -16.07 5.90 -5.17
CA ASN A 192 -15.37 5.70 -3.90
C ASN A 192 -15.15 7.02 -3.13
N ALA A 193 -14.88 8.13 -3.82
CA ALA A 193 -14.77 9.45 -3.20
C ALA A 193 -16.11 9.89 -2.62
N ILE A 194 -17.21 9.83 -3.39
CA ILE A 194 -18.57 10.16 -2.94
C ILE A 194 -18.95 9.28 -1.74
N MET A 195 -18.67 7.99 -1.79
CA MET A 195 -19.00 7.07 -0.69
C MET A 195 -18.23 7.44 0.60
N ARG A 196 -16.94 7.78 0.48
CA ARG A 196 -16.13 8.24 1.63
C ARG A 196 -16.67 9.55 2.23
N GLU A 197 -17.07 10.52 1.37
CA GLU A 197 -17.70 11.76 1.82
C GLU A 197 -19.00 11.48 2.57
N ARG A 198 -19.87 10.65 2.00
CA ARG A 198 -21.15 10.24 2.60
C ARG A 198 -20.97 9.56 3.94
N LEU A 199 -20.07 8.59 4.05
CA LEU A 199 -19.81 7.88 5.30
C LEU A 199 -19.26 8.79 6.39
N ARG A 200 -18.39 9.75 6.04
CA ARG A 200 -17.86 10.74 6.98
C ARG A 200 -18.91 11.80 7.37
N GLY A 201 -19.72 12.22 6.41
CA GLY A 201 -20.72 13.28 6.55
C GLY A 201 -22.13 12.80 6.88
N ILE A 202 -22.36 11.51 7.22
CA ILE A 202 -23.70 10.93 7.37
C ILE A 202 -24.57 11.69 8.37
N ARG A 203 -23.98 12.26 9.44
CA ARG A 203 -24.70 13.07 10.43
C ARG A 203 -25.20 14.39 9.82
N VAL A 204 -24.39 15.01 8.96
CA VAL A 204 -24.71 16.26 8.27
C VAL A 204 -25.81 15.99 7.24
N ILE A 205 -25.66 14.95 6.42
CA ILE A 205 -26.65 14.55 5.41
C ILE A 205 -28.02 14.35 6.08
N ARG A 206 -28.08 13.61 7.20
CA ARG A 206 -29.33 13.38 7.95
C ARG A 206 -29.87 14.65 8.60
N ALA A 207 -29.01 15.51 9.17
CA ALA A 207 -29.42 16.75 9.80
C ALA A 207 -30.04 17.72 8.81
N PHE A 208 -29.56 17.75 7.57
CA PHE A 208 -30.06 18.63 6.51
C PHE A 208 -31.05 17.97 5.53
N ARG A 209 -31.44 16.69 5.78
CA ARG A 209 -32.36 15.92 4.92
C ARG A 209 -31.91 15.89 3.45
N SER A 210 -30.61 15.70 3.20
CA SER A 210 -30.03 15.75 1.86
C SER A 210 -29.80 14.35 1.26
N GLU A 211 -30.49 13.31 1.77
CA GLU A 211 -30.34 11.93 1.35
C GLU A 211 -30.64 11.75 -0.14
N ASP A 212 -31.71 12.35 -0.64
CA ASP A 212 -32.15 12.21 -2.04
C ASP A 212 -31.11 12.79 -3.01
N ARG A 213 -30.58 13.97 -2.70
CA ARG A 213 -29.53 14.61 -3.50
C ARG A 213 -28.25 13.77 -3.55
N GLU A 214 -27.85 13.19 -2.43
CA GLU A 214 -26.67 12.30 -2.37
C GLU A 214 -26.95 10.97 -3.06
N HIS A 215 -28.21 10.51 -3.09
CA HIS A 215 -28.61 9.33 -3.85
C HIS A 215 -28.52 9.56 -5.36
N GLU A 216 -29.02 10.68 -5.86
CA GLU A 216 -28.90 11.06 -7.27
C GLU A 216 -27.43 11.17 -7.70
N ARG A 217 -26.59 11.79 -6.89
CA ARG A 217 -25.15 11.96 -7.15
C ARG A 217 -24.40 10.62 -7.28
N ILE A 218 -24.77 9.63 -6.45
CA ILE A 218 -24.20 8.26 -6.53
C ILE A 218 -24.80 7.54 -7.73
N ALA A 219 -26.10 7.65 -7.97
CA ALA A 219 -26.78 6.99 -9.07
C ALA A 219 -26.19 7.38 -10.43
N GLU A 220 -25.98 8.69 -10.67
CA GLU A 220 -25.32 9.17 -11.90
C GLU A 220 -23.92 8.55 -12.10
N ALA A 221 -23.08 8.57 -11.06
CA ALA A 221 -21.74 8.01 -11.14
C ALA A 221 -21.76 6.49 -11.38
N THR A 222 -22.73 5.78 -10.78
CA THR A 222 -22.91 4.34 -10.91
C THR A 222 -23.43 3.96 -12.29
N GLU A 223 -24.38 4.74 -12.85
CA GLU A 223 -24.96 4.48 -14.17
C GLU A 223 -23.90 4.59 -15.27
N VAL A 224 -23.11 5.66 -15.29
CA VAL A 224 -22.01 5.83 -16.27
C VAL A 224 -20.96 4.73 -16.13
N MET A 225 -20.61 4.35 -14.89
CA MET A 225 -19.71 3.23 -14.65
C MET A 225 -20.26 1.93 -15.20
N ALA A 226 -21.54 1.61 -14.87
CA ALA A 226 -22.21 0.39 -15.31
C ALA A 226 -22.30 0.31 -16.85
N GLU A 227 -22.65 1.42 -17.51
CA GLU A 227 -22.71 1.48 -18.96
C GLU A 227 -21.37 1.17 -19.63
N ASN A 228 -20.27 1.73 -19.12
CA ASN A 228 -18.93 1.47 -19.64
C ASN A 228 -18.49 0.01 -19.38
N ILE A 229 -18.79 -0.54 -18.20
CA ILE A 229 -18.51 -1.95 -17.87
C ILE A 229 -19.32 -2.89 -18.78
N ILE A 230 -20.62 -2.62 -18.97
CA ILE A 230 -21.49 -3.43 -19.85
C ILE A 230 -20.94 -3.39 -21.28
N LYS A 231 -20.64 -2.20 -21.84
CA LYS A 231 -20.07 -2.08 -23.19
C LYS A 231 -18.73 -2.80 -23.32
N GLY A 232 -17.88 -2.70 -22.31
CA GLY A 232 -16.59 -3.40 -22.25
C GLY A 232 -16.77 -4.92 -22.23
N ASN A 233 -17.60 -5.42 -21.30
CA ASN A 233 -17.85 -6.86 -21.13
C ASN A 233 -18.57 -7.48 -22.34
N VAL A 234 -19.56 -6.79 -22.93
CA VAL A 234 -20.21 -7.24 -24.16
C VAL A 234 -19.19 -7.32 -25.30
N SER A 235 -18.32 -6.31 -25.46
CA SER A 235 -17.29 -6.34 -26.50
C SER A 235 -16.28 -7.49 -26.29
N MET A 236 -15.88 -7.75 -25.04
CA MET A 236 -15.03 -8.91 -24.73
C MET A 236 -15.77 -10.24 -24.87
N GLY A 237 -17.06 -10.28 -24.48
CA GLY A 237 -17.89 -11.47 -24.58
C GLY A 237 -18.10 -11.97 -26.00
N ILE A 238 -18.05 -11.08 -27.01
CA ILE A 238 -18.12 -11.42 -28.42
C ILE A 238 -16.91 -12.25 -28.89
N LEU A 239 -15.75 -12.10 -28.24
CA LEU A 239 -14.53 -12.77 -28.67
C LEU A 239 -14.66 -14.29 -28.69
N MET A 240 -15.26 -14.88 -27.64
CA MET A 240 -15.38 -16.33 -27.54
C MET A 240 -16.34 -16.93 -28.58
N PRO A 241 -17.59 -16.44 -28.78
CA PRO A 241 -18.48 -16.92 -29.84
C PRO A 241 -17.90 -16.76 -31.25
N VAL A 242 -17.26 -15.63 -31.54
CA VAL A 242 -16.63 -15.40 -32.85
C VAL A 242 -15.47 -16.36 -33.08
N SER A 243 -14.63 -16.58 -32.08
CA SER A 243 -13.53 -17.56 -32.18
C SER A 243 -14.06 -18.97 -32.37
N LEU A 244 -15.13 -19.37 -31.67
CA LEU A 244 -15.76 -20.65 -31.81
C LEU A 244 -16.40 -20.81 -33.23
N PHE A 245 -17.04 -19.77 -33.75
CA PHE A 245 -17.57 -19.75 -35.10
C PHE A 245 -16.45 -19.94 -36.13
N LEU A 246 -15.34 -19.19 -36.01
CA LEU A 246 -14.20 -19.35 -36.90
C LEU A 246 -13.56 -20.75 -36.82
N PHE A 247 -13.47 -21.31 -35.62
CA PHE A 247 -13.02 -22.68 -35.42
C PHE A 247 -13.94 -23.69 -36.15
N ASN A 248 -15.25 -23.55 -36.01
CA ASN A 248 -16.21 -24.43 -36.70
C ASN A 248 -16.12 -24.28 -38.21
N VAL A 249 -15.98 -23.07 -38.74
CA VAL A 249 -15.76 -22.85 -40.18
C VAL A 249 -14.45 -23.49 -40.64
N ALA A 250 -13.35 -23.30 -39.89
CA ALA A 250 -12.08 -23.97 -40.20
C ALA A 250 -12.23 -25.50 -40.20
N THR A 251 -12.93 -26.06 -39.21
CA THR A 251 -13.23 -27.51 -39.12
C THR A 251 -14.00 -28.01 -40.33
N VAL A 252 -15.06 -27.31 -40.74
CA VAL A 252 -15.84 -27.67 -41.94
C VAL A 252 -14.97 -27.66 -43.19
N LEU A 253 -14.13 -26.62 -43.36
CA LEU A 253 -13.22 -26.54 -44.51
C LEU A 253 -12.18 -27.65 -44.50
N ILE A 254 -11.60 -27.98 -43.31
CA ILE A 254 -10.64 -29.08 -43.19
C ILE A 254 -11.28 -30.42 -43.53
N VAL A 255 -12.49 -30.68 -43.02
CA VAL A 255 -13.20 -31.91 -43.34
C VAL A 255 -13.57 -31.98 -44.84
N TYR A 256 -14.06 -30.88 -45.42
CA TYR A 256 -14.43 -30.79 -46.81
C TYR A 256 -13.23 -31.04 -47.75
N PHE A 257 -12.16 -30.26 -47.62
CA PHE A 257 -10.96 -30.44 -48.43
C PHE A 257 -10.21 -31.73 -48.10
N GLY A 258 -10.25 -32.17 -46.83
CA GLY A 258 -9.69 -33.43 -46.39
C GLY A 258 -10.35 -34.63 -47.05
N ALA A 259 -11.69 -34.59 -47.22
CA ALA A 259 -12.45 -35.66 -47.93
C ALA A 259 -11.96 -35.82 -49.37
N PHE A 260 -11.78 -34.73 -50.13
CA PHE A 260 -11.23 -34.82 -51.50
C PHE A 260 -9.83 -35.39 -51.53
N ARG A 261 -8.97 -35.03 -50.58
CA ARG A 261 -7.59 -35.53 -50.51
C ARG A 261 -7.54 -37.00 -50.05
N MET A 262 -8.51 -37.42 -49.26
CA MET A 262 -8.67 -38.82 -48.85
C MET A 262 -9.13 -39.68 -50.02
N GLU A 263 -10.07 -39.22 -50.87
CA GLU A 263 -10.50 -39.88 -52.10
C GLU A 263 -9.33 -40.05 -53.09
N GLY A 264 -8.43 -39.05 -53.17
CA GLY A 264 -7.18 -39.11 -53.93
C GLY A 264 -6.08 -39.99 -53.31
N GLY A 265 -6.35 -40.66 -52.19
CA GLY A 265 -5.40 -41.58 -51.52
C GLY A 265 -4.22 -40.92 -50.81
N SER A 266 -4.21 -39.60 -50.73
CA SER A 266 -3.09 -38.83 -50.11
C SER A 266 -3.21 -38.60 -48.61
N LEU A 267 -4.41 -38.86 -48.02
CA LEU A 267 -4.71 -38.65 -46.60
C LEU A 267 -5.53 -39.79 -46.01
N SER A 268 -5.38 -39.99 -44.69
CA SER A 268 -6.21 -40.90 -43.91
C SER A 268 -7.32 -40.17 -43.15
N ALA A 269 -8.34 -40.87 -42.69
CA ALA A 269 -9.38 -40.33 -41.83
C ALA A 269 -8.81 -39.88 -40.47
N GLY A 270 -7.80 -40.60 -39.95
CA GLY A 270 -7.12 -40.27 -38.73
C GLY A 270 -6.31 -38.97 -38.85
N ASP A 271 -5.71 -38.68 -40.01
CA ASP A 271 -5.00 -37.45 -40.26
C ASP A 271 -5.90 -36.23 -40.25
N ILE A 272 -7.10 -36.34 -40.88
CA ILE A 272 -8.12 -35.27 -40.84
C ILE A 272 -8.52 -34.98 -39.39
N PHE A 273 -8.79 -36.05 -38.62
CA PHE A 273 -9.15 -35.91 -37.20
C PHE A 273 -8.04 -35.20 -36.39
N ALA A 274 -6.76 -35.62 -36.60
CA ALA A 274 -5.63 -35.02 -35.90
C ALA A 274 -5.49 -33.52 -36.25
N VAL A 275 -5.61 -33.15 -37.53
CA VAL A 275 -5.54 -31.73 -37.95
C VAL A 275 -6.64 -30.88 -37.29
N VAL A 276 -7.89 -31.38 -37.25
CA VAL A 276 -8.99 -30.69 -36.56
C VAL A 276 -8.65 -30.46 -35.06
N GLN A 277 -8.09 -31.47 -34.40
CA GLN A 277 -7.70 -31.33 -32.99
C GLN A 277 -6.53 -30.31 -32.80
N TYR A 278 -5.55 -30.32 -33.72
CA TYR A 278 -4.47 -29.30 -33.66
C TYR A 278 -5.00 -27.89 -33.88
N VAL A 279 -5.99 -27.70 -34.78
CA VAL A 279 -6.65 -26.40 -34.94
C VAL A 279 -7.30 -25.94 -33.64
N SER A 280 -8.00 -26.86 -32.95
CA SER A 280 -8.59 -26.56 -31.64
C SER A 280 -7.52 -26.08 -30.61
N MET A 281 -6.41 -26.79 -30.54
CA MET A 281 -5.29 -26.45 -29.62
C MET A 281 -4.62 -25.11 -29.95
N VAL A 282 -4.39 -24.86 -31.25
CA VAL A 282 -3.83 -23.57 -31.71
C VAL A 282 -4.77 -22.42 -31.37
N MET A 283 -6.09 -22.60 -31.61
CA MET A 283 -7.11 -21.61 -31.26
C MET A 283 -7.17 -21.33 -29.76
N ALA A 284 -7.08 -22.36 -28.91
CA ALA A 284 -7.00 -22.21 -27.46
C ALA A 284 -5.74 -21.41 -27.07
N GLY A 285 -4.58 -21.70 -27.67
CA GLY A 285 -3.34 -20.95 -27.46
C GLY A 285 -3.46 -19.48 -27.83
N VAL A 286 -4.10 -19.14 -28.96
CA VAL A 286 -4.33 -17.77 -29.40
C VAL A 286 -5.26 -17.02 -28.42
N LEU A 287 -6.33 -17.65 -27.97
CA LEU A 287 -7.26 -17.06 -27.00
C LEU A 287 -6.58 -16.79 -25.65
N MET A 288 -5.80 -17.75 -25.13
CA MET A 288 -5.02 -17.56 -23.90
C MET A 288 -4.01 -16.41 -24.04
N GLY A 289 -3.30 -16.35 -25.18
CA GLY A 289 -2.35 -15.28 -25.48
C GLY A 289 -3.01 -13.90 -25.54
N SER A 290 -4.19 -13.84 -26.15
CA SER A 290 -4.98 -12.61 -26.26
C SER A 290 -5.38 -12.07 -24.89
N PHE A 291 -5.81 -12.94 -24.00
CA PHE A 291 -6.16 -12.57 -22.63
C PHE A 291 -4.92 -12.06 -21.85
N ALA A 292 -3.76 -12.69 -22.03
CA ALA A 292 -2.50 -12.25 -21.42
C ALA A 292 -2.09 -10.84 -21.87
N ILE A 293 -2.23 -10.55 -23.18
CA ILE A 293 -1.92 -9.22 -23.75
C ILE A 293 -2.82 -8.14 -23.15
N VAL A 294 -4.11 -8.43 -22.97
CA VAL A 294 -5.08 -7.47 -22.40
C VAL A 294 -4.81 -7.18 -20.91
N MET A 295 -4.36 -8.18 -20.16
CA MET A 295 -4.11 -8.05 -18.72
C MET A 295 -2.74 -7.42 -18.36
N TYR A 296 -1.77 -7.51 -19.24
CA TYR A 296 -0.42 -6.97 -19.01
C TYR A 296 -0.38 -5.46 -18.64
N PRO A 297 -1.12 -4.55 -19.31
CA PRO A 297 -1.15 -3.14 -18.94
C PRO A 297 -1.60 -2.85 -17.52
N HIS A 298 -2.53 -3.64 -16.95
CA HIS A 298 -2.95 -3.49 -15.56
C HIS A 298 -1.80 -3.73 -14.58
N ALA A 299 -1.01 -4.79 -14.81
CA ALA A 299 0.20 -5.02 -14.01
C ALA A 299 1.25 -3.94 -14.20
N GLN A 300 1.38 -3.38 -15.40
CA GLN A 300 2.34 -2.31 -15.68
C GLN A 300 2.00 -1.03 -14.90
N VAL A 301 0.72 -0.65 -14.85
CA VAL A 301 0.23 0.50 -14.07
C VAL A 301 0.44 0.28 -12.57
N ALA A 302 0.03 -0.88 -12.05
CA ALA A 302 0.24 -1.24 -10.65
C ALA A 302 1.73 -1.24 -10.27
N ALA A 303 2.58 -1.81 -11.12
CA ALA A 303 4.04 -1.77 -10.96
C ALA A 303 4.62 -0.35 -10.99
N GLY A 304 4.07 0.55 -11.80
CA GLY A 304 4.43 1.96 -11.82
C GLY A 304 4.18 2.63 -10.47
N ARG A 305 2.96 2.46 -9.93
CA ARG A 305 2.57 3.00 -8.61
C ARG A 305 3.41 2.45 -7.46
N ILE A 306 3.77 1.17 -7.49
CA ILE A 306 4.72 0.58 -6.53
C ILE A 306 6.11 1.20 -6.70
N GLY A 307 6.55 1.45 -7.95
CA GLY A 307 7.81 2.10 -8.26
C GLY A 307 7.94 3.48 -7.63
N GLU A 308 6.87 4.29 -7.61
CA GLU A 308 6.84 5.60 -6.95
C GLU A 308 7.19 5.53 -5.46
N ILE A 309 6.79 4.45 -4.75
CA ILE A 309 7.17 4.26 -3.33
C ILE A 309 8.70 4.08 -3.21
N PHE A 310 9.30 3.29 -4.10
CA PHE A 310 10.75 3.04 -4.07
C PHE A 310 11.57 4.26 -4.49
N ASP A 311 11.00 5.12 -5.34
CA ASP A 311 11.65 6.35 -5.82
C ASP A 311 11.49 7.52 -4.84
N ALA A 312 10.50 7.45 -3.95
CA ALA A 312 10.25 8.46 -2.92
C ALA A 312 11.44 8.62 -1.98
N LYS A 313 11.70 9.87 -1.57
CA LYS A 313 12.83 10.21 -0.70
C LYS A 313 12.61 9.63 0.72
N GLY A 314 13.61 8.97 1.23
CA GLY A 314 13.65 8.57 2.65
C GLY A 314 13.98 9.75 3.57
N MET A 315 13.83 9.52 4.88
CA MET A 315 14.22 10.49 5.92
C MET A 315 15.73 10.78 5.99
N GLY A 316 16.49 10.32 5.01
CA GLY A 316 17.95 10.29 5.03
C GLY A 316 18.48 9.01 5.71
N ASP A 317 19.70 8.66 5.40
CA ASP A 317 20.35 7.49 5.98
C ASP A 317 20.43 7.66 7.51
N LYS A 318 19.98 6.64 8.26
CA LYS A 318 20.05 6.64 9.74
C LYS A 318 21.48 6.77 10.25
N SER A 319 22.47 6.54 9.37
CA SER A 319 23.90 6.60 9.67
C SER A 319 24.53 7.98 9.44
N VAL A 320 23.83 8.92 8.81
CA VAL A 320 24.36 10.26 8.56
C VAL A 320 24.22 11.12 9.81
N GLY A 321 25.33 11.64 10.29
CA GLY A 321 25.46 12.42 11.52
C GLY A 321 26.14 11.66 12.64
N ARG A 322 26.73 12.42 13.59
CA ARG A 322 27.39 11.87 14.76
C ARG A 322 26.38 11.48 15.83
N ASP A 323 26.63 10.42 16.53
CA ASP A 323 25.89 10.11 17.76
C ASP A 323 26.20 11.16 18.81
N HIS A 324 25.16 11.71 19.42
CA HIS A 324 25.25 12.71 20.47
C HIS A 324 24.21 12.43 21.55
N GLU A 325 24.65 12.35 22.79
CA GLU A 325 23.78 12.26 23.94
C GLU A 325 23.31 13.64 24.34
N LEU A 326 22.03 13.94 24.16
CA LEU A 326 21.46 15.25 24.43
C LEU A 326 21.55 15.57 25.92
N LYS A 327 21.95 16.82 26.22
CA LYS A 327 21.97 17.38 27.59
C LYS A 327 20.76 18.25 27.87
N GLY A 328 20.12 18.78 26.81
CA GLY A 328 18.85 19.48 26.87
C GLY A 328 18.89 20.98 26.60
N GLN A 329 20.00 21.53 26.11
CA GLN A 329 20.07 22.92 25.63
C GLN A 329 19.62 22.98 24.18
N ILE A 330 18.78 23.96 23.81
CA ILE A 330 18.22 24.10 22.45
C ILE A 330 18.29 25.55 22.01
N THR A 331 18.82 25.79 20.81
CA THR A 331 18.96 27.15 20.26
C THR A 331 18.48 27.21 18.83
N PHE A 332 17.58 28.13 18.55
CA PHE A 332 17.18 28.48 17.18
C PHE A 332 17.92 29.79 16.82
N ARG A 333 18.61 29.82 15.68
CA ARG A 333 19.29 30.98 15.10
C ARG A 333 18.69 31.32 13.75
N ASN A 334 17.86 32.35 13.70
CA ASN A 334 17.21 32.84 12.48
C ASN A 334 16.52 31.72 11.64
N VAL A 335 15.89 30.77 12.32
CA VAL A 335 15.29 29.60 11.69
C VAL A 335 14.03 29.98 10.92
N SER A 336 13.98 29.59 9.65
CA SER A 336 12.79 29.71 8.80
C SER A 336 12.48 28.37 8.12
N PHE A 337 11.20 28.07 7.97
CA PHE A 337 10.73 26.86 7.31
C PHE A 337 9.41 27.11 6.55
N SER A 338 9.27 26.50 5.35
CA SER A 338 8.06 26.52 4.52
C SER A 338 7.69 25.11 4.07
N TYR A 339 6.41 24.82 3.90
CA TYR A 339 5.86 23.53 3.40
C TYR A 339 5.80 23.44 1.86
N GLY A 340 6.72 24.09 1.16
CA GLY A 340 6.75 24.08 -0.31
C GLY A 340 5.98 25.24 -0.99
N GLY A 341 5.41 26.17 -0.20
CA GLY A 341 4.79 27.42 -0.67
C GLY A 341 5.73 28.61 -0.59
N SER A 342 5.29 29.77 -1.10
CA SER A 342 6.01 31.03 -0.99
C SER A 342 5.98 31.62 0.42
N GLU A 343 5.01 31.26 1.24
CA GLU A 343 4.86 31.74 2.62
C GLU A 343 5.60 30.83 3.61
N ALA A 344 6.35 31.46 4.52
CA ALA A 344 7.03 30.75 5.59
C ALA A 344 6.02 30.34 6.68
N ALA A 345 5.97 29.05 7.01
CA ALA A 345 5.17 28.54 8.12
C ALA A 345 5.77 28.97 9.49
N VAL A 346 7.09 29.15 9.53
CA VAL A 346 7.82 29.86 10.60
C VAL A 346 8.93 30.69 9.95
N GLY A 347 9.09 31.94 10.39
CA GLY A 347 10.02 32.90 9.81
C GLY A 347 10.93 33.53 10.85
N ASN A 348 12.24 33.45 10.60
CA ASN A 348 13.28 34.15 11.39
C ASN A 348 13.17 33.94 12.92
N ILE A 349 12.88 32.70 13.33
CA ILE A 349 12.76 32.37 14.76
C ILE A 349 14.16 32.33 15.39
N SER A 350 14.36 33.13 16.43
CA SER A 350 15.56 33.11 17.28
C SER A 350 15.13 32.99 18.74
N LEU A 351 15.43 31.85 19.35
CA LEU A 351 15.13 31.59 20.75
C LEU A 351 16.18 30.66 21.35
N HIS A 352 16.29 30.72 22.66
CA HIS A 352 17.21 29.92 23.43
C HIS A 352 16.50 29.27 24.62
N ILE A 353 16.76 27.98 24.83
CA ILE A 353 16.22 27.20 25.94
C ILE A 353 17.40 26.57 26.68
N GLU A 354 17.56 26.92 27.93
CA GLU A 354 18.61 26.36 28.78
C GLU A 354 18.29 24.92 29.19
N LYS A 355 19.34 24.18 29.51
CA LYS A 355 19.21 22.86 30.11
C LYS A 355 18.38 22.90 31.39
N GLY A 356 17.37 22.07 31.49
CA GLY A 356 16.50 21.95 32.66
C GLY A 356 15.45 23.05 32.79
N GLN A 357 15.39 23.99 31.85
CA GLN A 357 14.41 25.06 31.82
C GLN A 357 13.03 24.52 31.38
N LYS A 358 11.99 25.06 32.02
CA LYS A 358 10.60 24.80 31.61
C LYS A 358 10.10 26.00 30.82
N VAL A 359 9.80 25.75 29.52
CA VAL A 359 9.33 26.81 28.63
C VAL A 359 7.94 26.52 28.10
N ALA A 360 7.17 27.58 27.87
CA ALA A 360 5.89 27.46 27.15
C ALA A 360 5.97 28.14 25.79
N ILE A 361 5.31 27.55 24.79
CA ILE A 361 5.10 28.15 23.47
C ILE A 361 3.59 28.39 23.34
N ILE A 362 3.19 29.68 23.32
CA ILE A 362 1.77 30.06 23.23
C ILE A 362 1.48 30.84 21.96
N GLY A 363 0.26 30.74 21.45
CA GLY A 363 -0.19 31.46 20.26
C GLY A 363 -1.47 30.87 19.70
N GLY A 364 -2.13 31.59 18.82
CA GLY A 364 -3.36 31.16 18.15
C GLY A 364 -3.18 29.93 17.25
N THR A 365 -4.30 29.42 16.71
CA THR A 365 -4.27 28.38 15.67
C THR A 365 -3.56 28.92 14.42
N GLY A 366 -2.67 28.12 13.83
CA GLY A 366 -1.89 28.55 12.66
C GLY A 366 -0.67 29.41 12.95
N SER A 367 -0.33 29.71 14.23
CA SER A 367 0.84 30.53 14.58
C SER A 367 2.21 29.85 14.40
N GLY A 368 2.27 28.58 13.90
CA GLY A 368 3.54 27.89 13.61
C GLY A 368 4.04 26.94 14.71
N LYS A 369 3.33 26.76 15.83
CA LYS A 369 3.73 25.90 16.97
C LYS A 369 4.03 24.45 16.57
N SER A 370 3.14 23.82 15.83
CA SER A 370 3.32 22.41 15.38
C SER A 370 4.49 22.28 14.39
N THR A 371 4.80 23.34 13.65
CA THR A 371 5.99 23.40 12.78
C THR A 371 7.27 23.41 13.61
N LEU A 372 7.32 24.20 14.70
CA LEU A 372 8.46 24.19 15.62
C LEU A 372 8.68 22.81 16.26
N ILE A 373 7.60 22.14 16.69
CA ILE A 373 7.69 20.78 17.22
C ILE A 373 8.25 19.82 16.16
N SER A 374 7.81 19.94 14.92
CA SER A 374 8.30 19.09 13.81
C SER A 374 9.79 19.28 13.53
N LEU A 375 10.30 20.50 13.70
CA LEU A 375 11.73 20.83 13.62
C LEU A 375 12.50 20.24 14.83
N LEU A 376 12.00 20.42 16.04
CA LEU A 376 12.59 19.89 17.28
C LEU A 376 12.72 18.36 17.24
N LEU A 377 11.71 17.65 16.73
CA LEU A 377 11.73 16.19 16.62
C LEU A 377 12.53 15.67 15.41
N GLY A 378 13.13 16.57 14.63
CA GLY A 378 13.87 16.19 13.42
C GLY A 378 13.00 15.53 12.35
N PHE A 379 11.67 15.76 12.38
CA PHE A 379 10.77 15.36 11.30
C PHE A 379 10.96 16.23 10.07
N ARG A 380 11.42 17.46 10.30
CA ARG A 380 11.74 18.46 9.28
C ARG A 380 13.10 19.07 9.57
N THR A 381 13.75 19.59 8.52
CA THR A 381 15.01 20.35 8.63
C THR A 381 14.74 21.82 8.38
N PRO A 382 15.41 22.74 9.07
CA PRO A 382 15.31 24.18 8.79
C PRO A 382 15.60 24.46 7.32
N GLY A 383 14.81 25.35 6.71
CA GLY A 383 15.05 25.82 5.33
C GLY A 383 16.10 26.92 5.29
N LYS A 384 16.15 27.77 6.33
CA LYS A 384 17.16 28.79 6.57
C LYS A 384 17.47 28.86 8.05
N GLY A 385 18.66 29.36 8.40
CA GLY A 385 19.12 29.43 9.78
C GLY A 385 19.56 28.08 10.33
N GLU A 386 19.79 28.00 11.63
CA GLU A 386 20.34 26.84 12.31
C GLU A 386 19.53 26.47 13.55
N LEU A 387 19.20 25.19 13.70
CA LEU A 387 18.70 24.61 14.95
C LEU A 387 19.84 23.82 15.60
N LEU A 388 20.22 24.23 16.80
CA LEU A 388 21.32 23.60 17.55
C LEU A 388 20.78 22.88 18.79
N PHE A 389 21.31 21.70 19.04
CA PHE A 389 21.15 20.96 20.29
C PHE A 389 22.52 20.88 20.99
N ASP A 390 22.62 21.39 22.21
CA ASP A 390 23.87 21.46 22.98
C ASP A 390 25.01 22.10 22.16
N GLY A 391 24.68 23.11 21.35
CA GLY A 391 25.64 23.83 20.50
C GLY A 391 25.95 23.14 19.16
N ILE A 392 25.39 21.95 18.88
CA ILE A 392 25.63 21.16 17.67
C ILE A 392 24.44 21.33 16.69
N PRO A 393 24.70 21.65 15.41
CA PRO A 393 23.63 21.71 14.39
C PRO A 393 22.82 20.40 14.29
N SER A 394 21.51 20.51 14.26
CA SER A 394 20.60 19.35 14.15
C SER A 394 20.83 18.50 12.91
N THR A 395 21.43 19.08 11.87
CA THR A 395 21.82 18.40 10.62
C THR A 395 23.03 17.49 10.78
N GLU A 396 23.88 17.75 11.78
CA GLU A 396 25.07 16.96 12.09
C GLU A 396 24.81 15.85 13.12
N ILE A 397 23.65 15.86 13.79
CA ILE A 397 23.27 14.86 14.78
C ILE A 397 22.51 13.73 14.10
N ASN A 398 22.89 12.48 14.41
CA ASN A 398 22.15 11.31 14.00
C ASN A 398 20.69 11.40 14.49
N LYS A 399 19.72 11.28 13.58
CA LYS A 399 18.30 11.43 13.90
C LYS A 399 17.79 10.40 14.91
N ALA A 400 18.37 9.21 14.95
CA ALA A 400 18.02 8.21 15.96
C ALA A 400 18.51 8.63 17.34
N SER A 401 19.73 9.19 17.42
CA SER A 401 20.30 9.75 18.65
C SER A 401 19.47 10.95 19.15
N LEU A 402 19.13 11.89 18.25
CA LEU A 402 18.27 13.02 18.57
C LEU A 402 16.93 12.57 19.18
N ARG A 403 16.27 11.58 18.54
CA ARG A 403 14.98 11.09 19.03
C ARG A 403 15.08 10.26 20.30
N ARG A 404 16.21 9.61 20.57
CA ARG A 404 16.44 8.97 21.87
C ARG A 404 16.42 10.00 23.01
N GLY A 405 17.02 11.17 22.79
CA GLY A 405 17.10 12.24 23.78
C GLY A 405 15.83 13.09 23.94
N ILE A 406 14.78 12.89 23.12
CA ILE A 406 13.54 13.66 23.21
C ILE A 406 12.36 12.72 23.46
N SER A 407 11.60 12.97 24.51
CA SER A 407 10.29 12.36 24.75
C SER A 407 9.18 13.34 24.38
N SER A 408 8.14 12.88 23.68
CA SER A 408 7.09 13.79 23.21
C SER A 408 5.69 13.19 23.33
N VAL A 409 4.75 14.05 23.73
CA VAL A 409 3.30 13.80 23.63
C VAL A 409 2.77 14.76 22.59
N LEU A 410 2.45 14.23 21.41
CA LEU A 410 1.96 15.01 20.27
C LEU A 410 0.45 15.22 20.34
N GLN A 411 -0.03 16.29 19.72
CA GLN A 411 -1.45 16.54 19.55
C GLN A 411 -2.13 15.37 18.81
N GLY A 412 -3.28 14.90 19.31
CA GLY A 412 -3.97 13.76 18.72
C GLY A 412 -3.30 12.43 19.05
N ALA A 413 -3.33 12.06 20.33
CA ALA A 413 -2.75 10.84 20.88
C ALA A 413 -2.93 9.60 19.98
N ALA A 414 -1.87 9.17 19.30
CA ALA A 414 -1.87 7.94 18.51
C ALA A 414 -1.83 6.72 19.46
N ILE A 415 -2.93 5.99 19.52
CA ILE A 415 -3.07 4.77 20.31
C ILE A 415 -3.11 3.58 19.38
N TYR A 416 -2.31 2.57 19.69
CA TYR A 416 -2.20 1.34 18.92
C TYR A 416 -3.07 0.24 19.53
N SER A 417 -3.57 -0.66 18.67
CA SER A 417 -4.20 -1.90 19.15
C SER A 417 -3.17 -2.79 19.83
N GLY A 418 -3.61 -3.53 20.84
CA GLY A 418 -2.76 -4.31 21.73
C GLY A 418 -3.10 -4.00 23.19
N THR A 419 -2.20 -4.24 24.12
CA THR A 419 -2.48 -3.99 25.55
C THR A 419 -2.08 -2.58 26.01
N ILE A 420 -2.54 -2.17 27.19
CA ILE A 420 -2.09 -0.93 27.84
C ILE A 420 -0.56 -0.99 28.03
N GLY A 421 -0.05 -2.11 28.53
CA GLY A 421 1.39 -2.31 28.77
C GLY A 421 2.21 -2.20 27.50
N GLU A 422 1.78 -2.81 26.39
CA GLU A 422 2.44 -2.69 25.07
C GLU A 422 2.47 -1.25 24.58
N ASN A 423 1.38 -0.51 24.72
CA ASN A 423 1.32 0.89 24.33
C ASN A 423 2.31 1.76 25.14
N ILE A 424 2.50 1.50 26.43
CA ILE A 424 3.47 2.25 27.25
C ILE A 424 4.91 1.83 26.92
N ARG A 425 5.17 0.52 26.70
CA ARG A 425 6.49 -0.02 26.31
C ARG A 425 7.03 0.54 25.01
N MET A 426 6.19 1.08 24.14
CA MET A 426 6.68 1.82 22.96
C MET A 426 7.62 2.99 23.32
N GLY A 427 7.53 3.54 24.52
CA GLY A 427 8.46 4.55 25.02
C GLY A 427 9.81 3.97 25.43
N LYS A 428 9.82 2.78 26.04
CA LYS A 428 11.00 2.05 26.51
C LYS A 428 10.69 0.54 26.47
N GLU A 429 11.20 -0.16 25.46
CA GLU A 429 10.91 -1.59 25.20
C GLU A 429 11.30 -2.47 26.39
N SER A 430 12.42 -2.16 27.04
CA SER A 430 12.94 -2.87 28.22
C SER A 430 12.27 -2.48 29.55
N ALA A 431 11.18 -1.70 29.53
CA ALA A 431 10.53 -1.26 30.76
C ALA A 431 9.98 -2.44 31.56
N THR A 432 10.32 -2.48 32.84
CA THR A 432 9.78 -3.42 33.83
C THR A 432 8.33 -3.10 34.15
N GLU A 433 7.59 -4.07 34.66
CA GLU A 433 6.20 -3.86 35.07
C GLU A 433 6.06 -2.76 36.13
N SER A 434 7.02 -2.68 37.05
CA SER A 434 7.09 -1.61 38.07
C SER A 434 7.24 -0.23 37.44
N GLU A 435 8.10 -0.08 36.42
CA GLU A 435 8.27 1.20 35.69
C GLU A 435 7.01 1.56 34.89
N LEU A 436 6.32 0.58 34.33
CA LEU A 436 5.04 0.81 33.64
C LEU A 436 3.97 1.29 34.63
N MET A 437 3.84 0.65 35.78
CA MET A 437 2.87 1.03 36.82
C MET A 437 3.22 2.40 37.44
N GLU A 438 4.48 2.72 37.59
CA GLU A 438 4.90 4.07 37.99
C GLU A 438 4.46 5.13 36.97
N ALA A 439 4.70 4.89 35.69
CA ALA A 439 4.26 5.79 34.61
C ALA A 439 2.72 5.92 34.57
N VAL A 440 1.98 4.85 34.81
CA VAL A 440 0.51 4.82 34.92
C VAL A 440 0.04 5.70 36.08
N ARG A 441 0.68 5.61 37.26
CA ARG A 441 0.34 6.44 38.44
C ARG A 441 0.62 7.92 38.18
N ILE A 442 1.79 8.25 37.64
CA ILE A 442 2.16 9.64 37.32
C ILE A 442 1.17 10.22 36.30
N ALA A 443 0.78 9.45 35.29
CA ALA A 443 -0.20 9.85 34.28
C ALA A 443 -1.66 9.89 34.79
N GLN A 444 -1.90 9.66 36.11
CA GLN A 444 -3.23 9.60 36.71
C GLN A 444 -4.17 8.58 36.03
N LEU A 445 -3.61 7.48 35.51
CA LEU A 445 -4.35 6.43 34.79
C LEU A 445 -4.63 5.19 35.68
N ALA A 446 -4.05 5.12 36.90
CA ALA A 446 -4.11 3.96 37.78
C ALA A 446 -5.54 3.49 38.08
N PRO A 447 -6.51 4.35 38.45
CA PRO A 447 -7.87 3.88 38.72
C PRO A 447 -8.50 3.16 37.52
N PHE A 448 -8.26 3.66 36.31
CA PHE A 448 -8.76 3.03 35.09
C PHE A 448 -8.08 1.67 34.81
N VAL A 449 -6.77 1.59 35.01
CA VAL A 449 -6.00 0.36 34.80
C VAL A 449 -6.43 -0.72 35.79
N GLU A 450 -6.66 -0.36 37.06
CA GLU A 450 -7.15 -1.26 38.10
C GLU A 450 -8.57 -1.75 37.82
N GLU A 451 -9.47 -0.85 37.39
CA GLU A 451 -10.86 -1.20 37.02
C GLU A 451 -10.90 -2.17 35.80
N CYS A 452 -9.99 -2.01 34.86
CA CYS A 452 -9.93 -2.86 33.66
C CYS A 452 -9.17 -4.17 33.85
N GLY A 453 -8.62 -4.47 35.04
CA GLY A 453 -7.91 -5.71 35.31
C GLY A 453 -6.42 -5.69 34.99
N GLY A 454 -5.81 -4.51 34.86
CA GLY A 454 -4.35 -4.36 34.78
C GLY A 454 -3.80 -3.91 33.42
N LEU A 455 -2.49 -4.07 33.25
CA LEU A 455 -1.75 -3.66 32.04
C LEU A 455 -2.08 -4.49 30.80
N ASP A 456 -2.67 -5.67 30.96
CA ASP A 456 -3.02 -6.59 29.88
C ASP A 456 -4.39 -6.27 29.26
N TYR A 457 -5.08 -5.23 29.74
CA TYR A 457 -6.33 -4.79 29.12
C TYR A 457 -6.16 -4.43 27.66
N GLU A 458 -7.00 -5.07 26.81
CA GLU A 458 -6.91 -4.95 25.36
C GLU A 458 -7.49 -3.63 24.83
N ILE A 459 -6.70 -2.90 24.10
CA ILE A 459 -7.05 -1.65 23.42
C ILE A 459 -7.42 -1.95 21.98
N LYS A 460 -8.64 -1.58 21.60
CA LYS A 460 -9.14 -1.71 20.23
C LYS A 460 -8.48 -0.67 19.29
N GLN A 461 -8.57 -0.92 17.99
CA GLN A 461 -8.02 -0.06 16.95
C GLN A 461 -8.28 1.44 17.18
N ALA A 462 -7.20 2.24 17.17
CA ALA A 462 -7.21 3.68 17.46
C ALA A 462 -7.80 4.03 18.84
N GLY A 463 -7.78 3.10 19.80
CA GLY A 463 -8.28 3.32 21.15
C GLY A 463 -9.78 3.61 21.19
N LYS A 464 -10.60 2.99 20.32
CA LYS A 464 -12.06 3.23 20.27
C LYS A 464 -12.79 2.95 21.58
N ASN A 465 -12.23 2.11 22.43
CA ASN A 465 -12.75 1.77 23.75
C ASN A 465 -12.18 2.66 24.87
N LEU A 466 -11.44 3.73 24.54
CA LEU A 466 -10.90 4.68 25.49
C LEU A 466 -11.54 6.06 25.30
N SER A 467 -11.79 6.78 26.40
CA SER A 467 -12.18 8.19 26.37
C SER A 467 -11.02 9.08 25.90
N GLY A 468 -11.29 10.31 25.50
CA GLY A 468 -10.27 11.28 25.09
C GLY A 468 -9.21 11.52 26.16
N GLY A 469 -9.63 11.69 27.42
CA GLY A 469 -8.74 11.86 28.55
C GLY A 469 -7.90 10.61 28.86
N GLN A 470 -8.46 9.40 28.72
CA GLN A 470 -7.70 8.16 28.86
C GLN A 470 -6.62 8.01 27.79
N LYS A 471 -6.93 8.36 26.52
CA LYS A 471 -5.94 8.35 25.42
C LYS A 471 -4.80 9.33 25.69
N GLN A 472 -5.10 10.55 26.15
CA GLN A 472 -4.06 11.52 26.50
C GLN A 472 -3.19 11.02 27.65
N ARG A 473 -3.79 10.54 28.75
CA ARG A 473 -3.04 9.99 29.89
C ARG A 473 -2.18 8.80 29.51
N LEU A 474 -2.66 7.90 28.65
CA LEU A 474 -1.87 6.78 28.14
C LEU A 474 -0.67 7.25 27.30
N SER A 475 -0.85 8.29 26.49
CA SER A 475 0.25 8.89 25.73
C SER A 475 1.27 9.59 26.62
N ILE A 476 0.82 10.20 27.72
CA ILE A 476 1.71 10.79 28.74
C ILE A 476 2.47 9.67 29.46
N ALA A 477 1.84 8.57 29.87
CA ALA A 477 2.52 7.42 30.47
C ALA A 477 3.62 6.86 29.55
N ARG A 478 3.32 6.73 28.23
CA ARG A 478 4.31 6.34 27.20
C ARG A 478 5.49 7.30 27.13
N ALA A 479 5.25 8.60 27.29
CA ALA A 479 6.32 9.59 27.24
C ALA A 479 7.17 9.56 28.52
N ILE A 480 6.57 9.34 29.68
CA ILE A 480 7.25 9.35 30.98
C ILE A 480 8.19 8.15 31.12
N VAL A 481 7.78 6.98 30.69
CA VAL A 481 8.60 5.74 30.82
C VAL A 481 9.92 5.84 30.03
N LYS A 482 10.01 6.75 29.07
CA LYS A 482 11.17 6.88 28.17
C LYS A 482 12.42 7.49 28.83
N GLU A 483 12.29 8.26 29.88
CA GLU A 483 13.41 8.93 30.58
C GLU A 483 14.35 9.70 29.65
N ALA A 484 13.89 10.81 29.10
CA ALA A 484 14.66 11.67 28.20
C ALA A 484 15.15 12.97 28.90
N PRO A 485 16.25 13.61 28.43
CA PRO A 485 16.65 14.94 28.92
C PRO A 485 15.72 16.06 28.45
N VAL A 486 14.94 15.87 27.39
CA VAL A 486 13.99 16.86 26.85
C VAL A 486 12.59 16.22 26.73
N TYR A 487 11.59 16.92 27.25
CA TYR A 487 10.19 16.56 27.14
C TYR A 487 9.40 17.63 26.38
N ILE A 488 8.58 17.19 25.41
CA ILE A 488 7.71 18.07 24.61
C ILE A 488 6.27 17.65 24.83
N PHE A 489 5.42 18.58 25.26
CA PHE A 489 3.98 18.38 25.46
C PHE A 489 3.20 19.30 24.52
N ASP A 490 2.60 18.73 23.46
CA ASP A 490 1.82 19.47 22.48
C ASP A 490 0.32 19.35 22.78
N ASP A 491 -0.25 20.37 23.38
CA ASP A 491 -1.65 20.48 23.81
C ASP A 491 -2.15 19.25 24.60
N SER A 492 -1.22 18.66 25.37
CA SER A 492 -1.36 17.32 25.96
C SER A 492 -2.29 17.26 27.18
N PHE A 493 -2.82 18.39 27.63
CA PHE A 493 -3.66 18.48 28.83
C PHE A 493 -5.10 18.94 28.51
N SER A 494 -5.42 19.22 27.26
CA SER A 494 -6.68 19.88 26.85
C SER A 494 -7.95 19.05 27.07
N ALA A 495 -7.85 17.70 27.06
CA ALA A 495 -8.99 16.81 27.29
C ALA A 495 -9.12 16.32 28.74
N LEU A 496 -8.37 16.91 29.67
CA LEU A 496 -8.42 16.58 31.09
C LEU A 496 -9.29 17.57 31.86
N ASP A 497 -9.98 17.07 32.88
CA ASP A 497 -10.63 17.90 33.89
C ASP A 497 -9.59 18.59 34.78
N PHE A 498 -10.01 19.69 35.41
CA PHE A 498 -9.12 20.57 36.16
C PHE A 498 -8.35 19.84 37.30
N LEU A 499 -9.02 18.94 38.04
CA LEU A 499 -8.41 18.23 39.16
C LEU A 499 -7.37 17.23 38.69
N THR A 500 -7.71 16.43 37.68
CA THR A 500 -6.82 15.46 37.06
C THR A 500 -5.61 16.16 36.42
N GLU A 501 -5.80 17.29 35.72
CA GLU A 501 -4.72 18.08 35.16
C GLU A 501 -3.77 18.59 36.25
N LYS A 502 -4.29 19.14 37.35
CA LYS A 502 -3.49 19.65 38.50
C LYS A 502 -2.64 18.54 39.12
N ASN A 503 -3.25 17.40 39.43
CA ASN A 503 -2.56 16.26 40.05
C ASN A 503 -1.47 15.69 39.13
N LEU A 504 -1.80 15.52 37.84
CA LEU A 504 -0.88 15.03 36.83
C LEU A 504 0.33 15.98 36.68
N ARG A 505 0.11 17.31 36.62
CA ARG A 505 1.18 18.30 36.53
C ARG A 505 2.10 18.28 37.75
N THR A 506 1.54 18.11 38.94
CA THR A 506 2.33 18.01 40.19
C THR A 506 3.23 16.77 40.14
N ALA A 507 2.67 15.59 39.86
CA ALA A 507 3.43 14.34 39.73
C ALA A 507 4.45 14.38 38.58
N LEU A 508 4.10 15.00 37.47
CA LEU A 508 4.99 15.15 36.32
C LEU A 508 6.18 16.04 36.64
N ASN A 509 5.94 17.23 37.24
CA ASN A 509 7.01 18.17 37.60
C ASN A 509 8.01 17.57 38.61
N GLU A 510 7.55 16.68 39.49
CA GLU A 510 8.41 15.93 40.40
C GLU A 510 9.27 14.91 39.64
N LYS A 511 8.67 14.09 38.77
CA LYS A 511 9.37 13.03 38.02
C LYS A 511 10.40 13.56 37.04
N ILE A 512 10.10 14.65 36.33
CA ILE A 512 10.98 15.21 35.30
C ILE A 512 11.70 16.49 35.77
N ARG A 513 11.89 16.64 37.07
CA ARG A 513 12.60 17.78 37.65
C ARG A 513 14.03 17.86 37.11
N GLY A 514 14.47 19.07 36.71
CA GLY A 514 15.80 19.32 36.14
C GLY A 514 15.96 18.83 34.68
N LYS A 515 14.90 18.36 34.05
CA LYS A 515 14.85 18.08 32.62
C LYS A 515 14.25 19.26 31.86
N THR A 516 14.70 19.47 30.63
CA THR A 516 14.13 20.52 29.76
C THR A 516 12.71 20.19 29.37
N GLN A 517 11.78 21.11 29.61
CA GLN A 517 10.36 20.91 29.33
C GLN A 517 9.86 21.98 28.36
N ILE A 518 9.24 21.54 27.27
CA ILE A 518 8.63 22.41 26.26
C ILE A 518 7.13 22.12 26.24
N VAL A 519 6.33 23.05 26.76
CA VAL A 519 4.87 22.94 26.79
C VAL A 519 4.28 23.81 25.69
N VAL A 520 3.73 23.21 24.67
CA VAL A 520 3.01 23.92 23.61
C VAL A 520 1.53 23.92 23.95
N THR A 521 0.93 25.08 24.03
CA THR A 521 -0.45 25.22 24.50
C THR A 521 -1.13 26.45 23.92
N GLN A 522 -2.45 26.40 23.90
CA GLN A 522 -3.30 27.58 23.66
C GLN A 522 -3.86 28.14 24.98
N ARG A 523 -3.73 27.40 26.09
CA ARG A 523 -4.28 27.80 27.40
C ARG A 523 -3.26 28.59 28.19
N ILE A 524 -3.64 29.80 28.59
CA ILE A 524 -2.79 30.71 29.36
C ILE A 524 -2.40 30.11 30.71
N THR A 525 -3.34 29.42 31.38
CA THR A 525 -3.10 28.77 32.69
C THR A 525 -2.01 27.72 32.63
N SER A 526 -1.83 27.09 31.46
CA SER A 526 -0.78 26.11 31.24
C SER A 526 0.60 26.75 31.03
N ALA A 527 0.65 27.97 30.49
CA ALA A 527 1.87 28.69 30.19
C ALA A 527 2.41 29.46 31.43
N MET A 528 1.53 29.98 32.30
CA MET A 528 1.90 30.85 33.44
C MET A 528 2.95 30.24 34.38
N SER A 529 2.99 28.91 34.49
CA SER A 529 3.94 28.21 35.40
C SER A 529 5.28 27.87 34.75
N SER A 530 5.60 28.47 33.62
CA SER A 530 6.86 28.24 32.89
C SER A 530 7.88 29.36 33.22
N ASP A 531 9.16 29.00 33.20
CA ASP A 531 10.26 29.94 33.49
C ASP A 531 10.38 30.99 32.38
N CYS A 532 10.02 30.62 31.14
CA CYS A 532 9.97 31.54 29.99
C CYS A 532 8.80 31.12 29.07
N ILE A 533 8.15 32.12 28.50
CA ILE A 533 7.03 31.95 27.57
C ILE A 533 7.44 32.59 26.25
N PHE A 534 7.32 31.83 25.17
CA PHE A 534 7.50 32.27 23.79
C PHE A 534 6.14 32.54 23.17
N VAL A 535 5.88 33.78 22.77
CA VAL A 535 4.60 34.19 22.16
C VAL A 535 4.74 34.17 20.64
N MET A 536 3.97 33.32 20.00
CA MET A 536 3.98 33.17 18.55
C MET A 536 2.72 33.72 17.90
N ASP A 537 2.88 34.46 16.80
CA ASP A 537 1.80 34.87 15.92
C ASP A 537 2.26 34.81 14.46
N LYS A 538 1.38 34.30 13.58
CA LYS A 538 1.59 34.23 12.11
C LYS A 538 2.98 33.73 11.69
N GLY A 539 3.48 32.72 12.38
CA GLY A 539 4.78 32.11 12.08
C GLY A 539 6.00 32.88 12.64
N LEU A 540 5.81 33.94 13.40
CA LEU A 540 6.85 34.75 13.98
C LEU A 540 6.87 34.63 15.50
N LEU A 541 8.06 34.74 16.10
CA LEU A 541 8.21 34.95 17.54
C LEU A 541 8.01 36.45 17.81
N VAL A 542 6.92 36.79 18.50
CA VAL A 542 6.53 38.19 18.74
C VAL A 542 7.24 38.73 19.98
N ASP A 543 7.28 37.96 21.07
CA ASP A 543 7.90 38.32 22.31
C ASP A 543 8.27 37.08 23.14
N GLN A 544 9.15 37.24 24.12
CA GLN A 544 9.53 36.19 25.05
C GLN A 544 9.81 36.78 26.44
N GLY A 545 9.46 36.05 27.49
CA GLY A 545 9.66 36.50 28.86
C GLY A 545 8.85 35.70 29.86
N THR A 546 8.84 36.15 31.11
CA THR A 546 7.98 35.61 32.17
C THR A 546 6.53 36.04 31.97
N HIS A 547 5.62 35.42 32.70
CA HIS A 547 4.19 35.80 32.68
C HIS A 547 3.96 37.29 32.97
N GLU A 548 4.63 37.80 34.01
CA GLU A 548 4.47 39.19 34.44
C GLU A 548 5.02 40.19 33.41
N GLU A 549 6.19 39.90 32.84
CA GLU A 549 6.80 40.73 31.81
C GLU A 549 5.93 40.79 30.56
N LEU A 550 5.45 39.66 30.09
CA LEU A 550 4.61 39.59 28.88
C LEU A 550 3.25 40.26 29.12
N LEU A 551 2.69 40.09 30.31
CA LEU A 551 1.43 40.75 30.66
C LEU A 551 1.57 42.29 30.67
N SER A 552 2.76 42.81 30.97
CA SER A 552 3.02 44.24 30.98
C SER A 552 3.26 44.86 29.60
N ARG A 553 3.89 44.13 28.66
CA ARG A 553 4.38 44.69 27.38
C ARG A 553 3.89 44.03 26.12
N CYS A 554 3.49 42.74 26.13
CA CYS A 554 3.10 42.00 24.94
C CYS A 554 1.58 42.09 24.71
N LYS A 555 1.15 42.89 23.74
CA LYS A 555 -0.25 43.10 23.43
C LYS A 555 -1.00 41.78 23.07
N ILE A 556 -0.38 40.91 22.26
CA ILE A 556 -0.96 39.60 21.87
C ILE A 556 -1.13 38.72 23.11
N TYR A 557 -0.16 38.69 24.02
CA TYR A 557 -0.26 37.93 25.25
C TYR A 557 -1.37 38.44 26.17
N GLN A 558 -1.52 39.77 26.27
CA GLN A 558 -2.61 40.41 27.00
C GLN A 558 -4.00 40.05 26.42
N GLU A 559 -4.12 40.06 25.11
CA GLU A 559 -5.36 39.66 24.41
C GLU A 559 -5.74 38.19 24.71
N ILE A 560 -4.77 37.26 24.63
CA ILE A 560 -4.98 35.85 24.98
C ILE A 560 -5.38 35.71 26.45
N TYR A 561 -4.69 36.42 27.36
CA TYR A 561 -4.96 36.42 28.79
C TYR A 561 -6.37 36.90 29.09
N THR A 562 -6.73 38.07 28.58
CA THR A 562 -8.04 38.71 28.81
C THR A 562 -9.18 37.84 28.26
N SER A 563 -8.99 37.28 27.08
CA SER A 563 -9.97 36.37 26.43
C SER A 563 -10.25 35.12 27.26
N GLN A 564 -9.26 34.59 27.99
CA GLN A 564 -9.40 33.30 28.70
C GLN A 564 -9.70 33.45 30.18
N THR A 565 -9.30 34.56 30.82
CA THR A 565 -9.54 34.81 32.25
C THR A 565 -10.83 35.58 32.54
N GLY A 566 -11.59 35.93 31.49
CA GLY A 566 -12.88 36.63 31.64
C GLY A 566 -12.67 38.04 32.16
N GLY A 567 -11.60 38.72 31.78
CA GLY A 567 -11.36 40.12 32.05
C GLY A 567 -12.46 41.00 31.43
N GLY A 568 -13.63 40.93 32.02
CA GLY A 568 -14.67 41.90 31.78
C GLY A 568 -14.17 43.23 32.30
N THR A 569 -13.88 44.15 31.43
CA THR A 569 -13.88 45.56 31.72
C THR A 569 -15.21 45.91 32.39
N LYS A 570 -15.15 46.22 33.69
CA LYS A 570 -16.12 47.15 34.24
C LYS A 570 -15.91 48.50 33.62
#